data_844c9d4bded5c272b4c7885850e93129
#
_entry.id   844c9d4bded5c272b4c7885850e93129
#
_cell.length_a   1.000
_cell.length_b   1.000
_cell.length_c   1.000
_cell.angle_alpha   90.00
_cell.angle_beta   90.00
_cell.angle_gamma   90.00
#
_symmetry.space_group_name_H-M   'P 1'
#
loop_
_entity.id
_entity.type
_entity.pdbx_description
1 polymer ?
#
loop_
_entity_poly.entity_id
_entity_poly.type
_entity_poly.pdbx_seq_one_letter_code
_entity_poly.pdbx_strand_id
1 'polypeptide(L)'
;MHRCLIVGNQTLGGPRLVEAVQQRLPAEGAEFYVVVPATPISDQELGPGPGSAAGPSLQERAYALARQRLDTAFDRLRALGATVDGEVGDADPLEAARLAHRRFGADEVIVCTLPLGVSRWLRGNLPKKVERSLGVPVVHLVEEPGKVA
;
A
#
# COMPACT_ATOMS: atom_id res chain seq x y z
N MET A 1 13.80 13.99 11.86
CA MET A 1 13.57 13.17 10.66
C MET A 1 12.26 12.44 10.83
N HIS A 2 11.35 12.62 9.89
CA HIS A 2 10.02 12.00 9.96
C HIS A 2 9.93 10.85 8.97
N ARG A 3 9.59 9.66 9.46
CA ARG A 3 9.50 8.45 8.65
C ARG A 3 8.06 7.99 8.56
N CYS A 4 7.54 7.89 7.35
CA CYS A 4 6.16 7.52 7.08
C CYS A 4 6.11 6.22 6.29
N LEU A 5 5.46 5.21 6.85
CA LEU A 5 5.19 3.94 6.17
C LEU A 5 3.83 4.03 5.50
N ILE A 6 3.78 3.70 4.22
CA ILE A 6 2.54 3.71 3.45
C ILE A 6 2.17 2.28 3.09
N VAL A 7 0.98 1.85 3.49
CA VAL A 7 0.44 0.53 3.19
C VAL A 7 -0.74 0.70 2.25
N GLY A 8 -0.64 0.15 1.06
CA GLY A 8 -1.70 0.25 0.08
C GLY A 8 -1.50 -0.74 -1.05
N ASN A 9 -2.53 -0.90 -1.87
CA ASN A 9 -2.47 -1.75 -3.05
C ASN A 9 -3.12 -1.03 -4.22
N GLN A 10 -4.43 -1.16 -4.42
CA GLN A 10 -5.14 -0.51 -5.52
C GLN A 10 -5.21 1.02 -5.39
N THR A 11 -4.98 1.54 -4.22
CA THR A 11 -5.23 2.95 -3.88
C THR A 11 -4.01 3.85 -3.95
N LEU A 12 -2.86 3.30 -4.34
CA LEU A 12 -1.58 4.03 -4.28
C LEU A 12 -1.45 5.16 -5.30
N GLY A 13 -2.35 5.23 -6.27
CA GLY A 13 -2.35 6.34 -7.22
C GLY A 13 -3.35 7.44 -6.89
N GLY A 14 -4.06 7.32 -5.79
CA GLY A 14 -5.18 8.19 -5.48
C GLY A 14 -4.79 9.60 -5.02
N PRO A 15 -5.69 10.58 -5.20
CA PRO A 15 -5.38 11.97 -4.85
C PRO A 15 -5.22 12.19 -3.35
N ARG A 16 -5.85 11.40 -2.50
CA ARG A 16 -5.73 11.55 -1.06
C ARG A 16 -4.33 11.20 -0.58
N LEU A 17 -3.73 10.16 -1.15
CA LEU A 17 -2.36 9.80 -0.82
C LEU A 17 -1.39 10.89 -1.28
N VAL A 18 -1.57 11.39 -2.50
CA VAL A 18 -0.74 12.48 -3.02
C VAL A 18 -0.81 13.68 -2.10
N GLU A 19 -2.01 14.07 -1.67
CA GLU A 19 -2.19 15.19 -0.75
C GLU A 19 -1.50 14.95 0.59
N ALA A 20 -1.66 13.75 1.16
CA ALA A 20 -1.04 13.42 2.44
C ALA A 20 0.49 13.48 2.36
N VAL A 21 1.08 13.01 1.28
CA VAL A 21 2.52 13.08 1.07
C VAL A 21 2.97 14.52 0.91
N GLN A 22 2.23 15.32 0.13
CA GLN A 22 2.57 16.74 -0.07
C GLN A 22 2.53 17.52 1.24
N GLN A 23 1.61 17.19 2.13
CA GLN A 23 1.53 17.84 3.45
C GLN A 23 2.76 17.57 4.32
N ARG A 24 3.45 16.46 4.07
CA ARG A 24 4.62 16.04 4.85
C ARG A 24 5.95 16.44 4.21
N LEU A 25 5.95 16.77 2.93
CA LEU A 25 7.18 17.12 2.22
C LEU A 25 7.91 18.36 2.76
N PRO A 26 7.20 19.40 3.30
CA PRO A 26 7.92 20.52 3.88
C PRO A 26 8.74 20.16 5.11
N ALA A 27 8.46 19.03 5.74
CA ALA A 27 9.24 18.61 6.91
C ALA A 27 10.63 18.17 6.47
N GLU A 28 11.64 18.75 7.06
CA GLU A 28 13.02 18.43 6.73
C GLU A 28 13.32 16.98 7.11
N GLY A 29 13.89 16.25 6.15
CA GLY A 29 14.26 14.84 6.37
C GLY A 29 13.10 13.86 6.32
N ALA A 30 11.97 14.23 5.72
CA ALA A 30 10.85 13.30 5.57
C ALA A 30 11.23 12.17 4.61
N GLU A 31 10.99 10.94 5.04
CA GLU A 31 11.23 9.74 4.24
C GLU A 31 9.96 8.90 4.18
N PHE A 32 9.75 8.26 3.05
CA PHE A 32 8.56 7.44 2.82
C PHE A 32 8.97 6.03 2.43
N TYR A 33 8.26 5.06 2.95
CA TYR A 33 8.47 3.65 2.62
C TYR A 33 7.11 3.03 2.26
N VAL A 34 7.00 2.54 1.03
CA VAL A 34 5.74 1.98 0.52
C VAL A 34 5.81 0.46 0.59
N VAL A 35 4.83 -0.16 1.22
CA VAL A 35 4.68 -1.61 1.18
C VAL A 35 3.37 -1.96 0.48
N VAL A 36 3.48 -2.81 -0.54
CA VAL A 36 2.31 -3.30 -1.28
C VAL A 36 2.16 -4.78 -0.98
N PRO A 37 1.18 -5.15 -0.15
CA PRO A 37 0.94 -6.56 0.13
C PRO A 37 0.56 -7.31 -1.14
N ALA A 38 1.14 -8.48 -1.35
CA ALA A 38 0.81 -9.33 -2.48
C ALA A 38 -0.45 -10.15 -2.17
N THR A 39 -1.51 -9.45 -1.79
CA THR A 39 -2.78 -10.06 -1.42
C THR A 39 -3.47 -10.60 -2.67
N PRO A 40 -3.85 -11.87 -2.71
CA PRO A 40 -4.62 -12.39 -3.83
C PRO A 40 -5.93 -11.63 -3.96
N ILE A 41 -6.19 -11.14 -5.17
CA ILE A 41 -7.41 -10.42 -5.48
C ILE A 41 -8.29 -11.33 -6.32
N SER A 42 -9.54 -10.93 -6.51
CA SER A 42 -10.48 -11.73 -7.29
C SER A 42 -9.97 -11.96 -8.70
N ASP A 43 -10.38 -13.07 -9.31
CA ASP A 43 -10.02 -13.39 -10.69
C ASP A 43 -10.36 -12.27 -11.66
N GLN A 44 -11.39 -11.49 -11.36
CA GLN A 44 -11.79 -10.37 -12.18
C GLN A 44 -10.74 -9.26 -12.24
N GLU A 45 -10.08 -9.00 -11.12
CA GLU A 45 -9.06 -7.96 -11.07
C GLU A 45 -7.78 -8.37 -11.80
N LEU A 46 -7.45 -9.64 -11.71
CA LEU A 46 -6.27 -10.17 -12.39
C LEU A 46 -6.53 -10.49 -13.86
N GLY A 47 -7.79 -10.29 -14.30
CA GLY A 47 -8.21 -10.62 -15.65
C GLY A 47 -8.51 -12.09 -15.82
N PRO A 48 -9.04 -12.50 -17.01
CA PRO A 48 -9.32 -13.90 -17.28
C PRO A 48 -8.02 -14.66 -17.33
N GLY A 49 -7.58 -15.13 -16.19
CA GLY A 49 -6.46 -16.02 -16.15
C GLY A 49 -6.90 -17.35 -16.72
N PRO A 50 -6.10 -17.97 -17.57
CA PRO A 50 -6.39 -19.34 -17.91
C PRO A 50 -6.31 -20.14 -16.62
N GLY A 51 -7.36 -20.81 -16.27
CA GLY A 51 -7.28 -21.82 -15.24
C GLY A 51 -6.42 -22.97 -15.71
N SER A 52 -5.50 -22.71 -16.60
CA SER A 52 -4.67 -23.74 -17.16
C SER A 52 -3.39 -23.89 -16.34
N ALA A 53 -2.92 -25.11 -16.25
CA ALA A 53 -1.70 -25.43 -15.54
C ALA A 53 -0.47 -24.75 -16.15
N ALA A 54 -0.60 -24.17 -17.33
CA ALA A 54 0.51 -23.53 -18.02
C ALA A 54 0.67 -22.05 -17.67
N GLY A 55 -0.29 -21.46 -16.96
CA GLY A 55 -0.22 -20.05 -16.58
C GLY A 55 0.40 -19.83 -15.21
N PRO A 56 0.77 -18.58 -14.86
CA PRO A 56 1.24 -18.27 -13.54
C PRO A 56 0.17 -18.56 -12.48
N SER A 57 0.59 -18.95 -11.30
CA SER A 57 -0.32 -19.16 -10.18
C SER A 57 -0.98 -17.84 -9.80
N LEU A 58 -2.10 -17.92 -9.08
CA LEU A 58 -2.79 -16.75 -8.56
C LEU A 58 -1.83 -15.90 -7.69
N GLN A 59 -1.02 -16.56 -6.90
CA GLN A 59 -0.07 -15.90 -6.02
C GLN A 59 1.03 -15.18 -6.82
N GLU A 60 1.55 -15.81 -7.87
CA GLU A 60 2.53 -15.17 -8.74
C GLU A 60 1.96 -13.96 -9.45
N ARG A 61 0.70 -14.03 -9.87
CA ARG A 61 0.01 -12.92 -10.50
C ARG A 61 -0.25 -11.77 -9.51
N ALA A 62 -0.61 -12.12 -8.27
CA ALA A 62 -0.79 -11.12 -7.22
C ALA A 62 0.52 -10.41 -6.92
N TYR A 63 1.63 -11.13 -6.87
CA TYR A 63 2.95 -10.54 -6.67
C TYR A 63 3.33 -9.60 -7.82
N ALA A 64 3.13 -10.05 -9.06
CA ALA A 64 3.47 -9.23 -10.23
C ALA A 64 2.65 -7.94 -10.26
N LEU A 65 1.37 -8.02 -9.92
CA LEU A 65 0.52 -6.84 -9.87
C LEU A 65 0.92 -5.90 -8.74
N ALA A 66 1.26 -6.45 -7.59
CA ALA A 66 1.74 -5.64 -6.47
C ALA A 66 3.04 -4.94 -6.83
N ARG A 67 3.95 -5.61 -7.53
CA ARG A 67 5.20 -5.02 -7.98
C ARG A 67 4.96 -3.87 -8.95
N GLN A 68 4.02 -4.04 -9.87
CA GLN A 68 3.66 -3.00 -10.80
C GLN A 68 3.11 -1.77 -10.07
N ARG A 69 2.26 -1.99 -9.08
CA ARG A 69 1.69 -0.90 -8.28
C ARG A 69 2.75 -0.19 -7.46
N LEU A 70 3.71 -0.93 -6.94
CA LEU A 70 4.83 -0.34 -6.21
C LEU A 70 5.66 0.55 -7.11
N ASP A 71 5.99 0.09 -8.31
CA ASP A 71 6.78 0.89 -9.26
C ASP A 71 6.04 2.16 -9.66
N THR A 72 4.74 2.07 -9.87
CA THR A 72 3.91 3.25 -10.16
C THR A 72 3.90 4.23 -9.00
N ALA A 73 3.82 3.73 -7.77
CA ALA A 73 3.86 4.57 -6.58
C ALA A 73 5.20 5.30 -6.46
N PHE A 74 6.31 4.60 -6.74
CA PHE A 74 7.63 5.23 -6.73
C PHE A 74 7.69 6.40 -7.71
N ASP A 75 7.23 6.19 -8.94
CA ASP A 75 7.27 7.23 -9.95
C ASP A 75 6.43 8.44 -9.53
N ARG A 76 5.24 8.21 -8.99
CA ARG A 76 4.35 9.28 -8.55
C ARG A 76 4.95 10.08 -7.39
N LEU A 77 5.42 9.39 -6.37
CA LEU A 77 5.92 10.06 -5.17
C LEU A 77 7.25 10.76 -5.45
N ARG A 78 8.10 10.17 -6.26
CA ARG A 78 9.36 10.83 -6.66
C ARG A 78 9.10 12.07 -7.50
N ALA A 79 8.04 12.07 -8.31
CA ALA A 79 7.64 13.25 -9.08
C ALA A 79 7.21 14.40 -8.18
N LEU A 80 6.77 14.12 -6.96
CA LEU A 80 6.44 15.15 -5.97
C LEU A 80 7.68 15.66 -5.23
N GLY A 81 8.83 15.06 -5.44
CA GLY A 81 10.05 15.41 -4.73
C GLY A 81 10.29 14.57 -3.48
N ALA A 82 9.52 13.50 -3.29
CA ALA A 82 9.66 12.67 -2.09
C ALA A 82 10.84 11.71 -2.18
N THR A 83 11.50 11.50 -1.05
CA THR A 83 12.44 10.41 -0.88
C THR A 83 11.64 9.16 -0.51
N VAL A 84 11.63 8.18 -1.40
CA VAL A 84 10.77 7.01 -1.25
C VAL A 84 11.53 5.72 -1.60
N ASP A 85 11.29 4.71 -0.79
CA ASP A 85 11.71 3.33 -1.06
C ASP A 85 10.52 2.43 -0.72
N GLY A 86 10.67 1.13 -0.86
CA GLY A 86 9.56 0.24 -0.55
C GLY A 86 9.82 -1.20 -0.95
N GLU A 87 8.77 -2.00 -0.78
CA GLU A 87 8.83 -3.43 -1.07
C GLU A 87 7.45 -4.00 -1.35
N VAL A 88 7.42 -5.11 -2.07
CA VAL A 88 6.24 -5.96 -2.13
C VAL A 88 6.28 -6.83 -0.88
N GLY A 89 5.19 -6.81 -0.12
CA GLY A 89 5.13 -7.49 1.16
C GLY A 89 4.32 -8.78 1.12
N ASP A 90 4.21 -9.38 2.30
CA ASP A 90 3.43 -10.60 2.50
C ASP A 90 1.98 -10.42 2.03
N ALA A 91 1.34 -11.53 1.65
CA ALA A 91 -0.06 -11.51 1.23
C ALA A 91 -1.00 -11.02 2.34
N ASP A 92 -0.64 -11.25 3.59
CA ASP A 92 -1.36 -10.70 4.73
C ASP A 92 -0.90 -9.24 4.95
N PRO A 93 -1.78 -8.26 4.78
CA PRO A 93 -1.38 -6.86 4.90
C PRO A 93 -0.86 -6.46 6.28
N LEU A 94 -1.35 -7.06 7.33
CA LEU A 94 -0.83 -6.79 8.69
C LEU A 94 0.61 -7.27 8.82
N GLU A 95 0.87 -8.49 8.37
CA GLU A 95 2.23 -9.03 8.40
C GLU A 95 3.17 -8.23 7.50
N ALA A 96 2.68 -7.82 6.33
CA ALA A 96 3.46 -6.97 5.43
C ALA A 96 3.84 -5.66 6.11
N ALA A 97 2.91 -5.03 6.81
CA ALA A 97 3.16 -3.80 7.53
C ALA A 97 4.16 -4.00 8.67
N ARG A 98 4.03 -5.09 9.42
CA ARG A 98 4.93 -5.40 10.53
C ARG A 98 6.36 -5.59 10.05
N LEU A 99 6.56 -6.37 9.01
CA LEU A 99 7.89 -6.63 8.47
C LEU A 99 8.52 -5.37 7.89
N ALA A 100 7.74 -4.57 7.17
CA ALA A 100 8.24 -3.32 6.62
C ALA A 100 8.62 -2.33 7.73
N HIS A 101 7.82 -2.26 8.79
CA HIS A 101 8.12 -1.39 9.92
C HIS A 101 9.43 -1.79 10.60
N ARG A 102 9.70 -3.09 10.72
CA ARG A 102 10.96 -3.56 11.29
C ARG A 102 12.16 -3.07 10.51
N ARG A 103 12.05 -3.01 9.19
CA ARG A 103 13.16 -2.58 8.32
C ARG A 103 13.31 -1.07 8.29
N PHE A 104 12.19 -0.37 8.29
CA PHE A 104 12.17 1.07 8.07
C PHE A 104 12.17 1.87 9.37
N GLY A 105 11.42 1.44 10.38
CA GLY A 105 11.28 2.19 11.63
C GLY A 105 10.44 3.43 11.47
N ALA A 106 9.15 3.25 11.17
CA ALA A 106 8.25 4.37 10.88
C ALA A 106 7.83 5.11 12.14
N ASP A 107 7.67 6.42 12.01
CA ASP A 107 7.09 7.27 13.05
C ASP A 107 5.57 7.32 12.95
N GLU A 108 5.04 7.09 11.74
CA GLU A 108 3.61 6.97 11.51
C GLU A 108 3.36 6.03 10.33
N VAL A 109 2.12 5.55 10.22
CA VAL A 109 1.70 4.69 9.13
C VAL A 109 0.48 5.30 8.46
N ILE A 110 0.49 5.33 7.13
CA ILE A 110 -0.69 5.68 6.33
C ILE A 110 -1.22 4.39 5.74
N VAL A 111 -2.46 4.04 6.05
CA VAL A 111 -3.14 2.89 5.47
C VAL A 111 -4.17 3.40 4.46
N CYS A 112 -3.98 3.04 3.19
CA CYS A 112 -4.86 3.45 2.10
C CYS A 112 -5.79 2.30 1.75
N THR A 113 -7.10 2.53 1.83
CA THR A 113 -8.09 1.50 1.54
C THR A 113 -9.12 1.99 0.53
N LEU A 114 -9.86 1.05 -0.03
CA LEU A 114 -11.10 1.34 -0.73
C LEU A 114 -12.21 1.61 0.31
N PRO A 115 -13.37 2.14 -0.10
CA PRO A 115 -14.46 2.41 0.84
C PRO A 115 -14.97 1.13 1.51
N LEU A 116 -15.59 1.31 2.67
CA LEU A 116 -16.24 0.23 3.39
C LEU A 116 -17.27 -0.44 2.48
N GLY A 117 -17.28 -1.77 2.48
CA GLY A 117 -18.13 -2.55 1.59
C GLY A 117 -17.41 -3.01 0.33
N VAL A 118 -16.35 -2.31 -0.08
CA VAL A 118 -15.50 -2.71 -1.20
C VAL A 118 -14.18 -3.26 -0.68
N SER A 119 -13.65 -2.66 0.36
CA SER A 119 -12.34 -3.03 0.89
C SER A 119 -12.40 -4.27 1.78
N ARG A 120 -11.60 -5.28 1.45
CA ARG A 120 -11.42 -6.45 2.32
C ARG A 120 -10.67 -6.09 3.59
N TRP A 121 -9.78 -5.13 3.50
CA TRP A 121 -8.98 -4.71 4.64
C TRP A 121 -9.84 -4.07 5.73
N LEU A 122 -10.88 -3.34 5.35
CA LEU A 122 -11.78 -2.75 6.33
C LEU A 122 -12.66 -3.77 7.03
N ARG A 123 -12.97 -4.90 6.39
CA ARG A 123 -13.70 -5.98 7.04
C ARG A 123 -12.92 -6.56 8.21
N GLY A 124 -11.59 -6.65 8.07
CA GLY A 124 -10.72 -7.12 9.13
C GLY A 124 -10.24 -6.01 10.06
N ASN A 125 -10.69 -4.78 9.83
CA ASN A 125 -10.29 -3.61 10.61
C ASN A 125 -8.77 -3.40 10.62
N LEU A 126 -8.17 -3.47 9.45
CA LEU A 126 -6.72 -3.37 9.29
C LEU A 126 -6.11 -2.13 9.93
N PRO A 127 -6.66 -0.91 9.74
CA PRO A 127 -6.02 0.26 10.33
C PRO A 127 -5.82 0.16 11.84
N LYS A 128 -6.81 -0.33 12.58
CA LYS A 128 -6.67 -0.51 14.02
C LYS A 128 -5.71 -1.61 14.40
N LYS A 129 -5.70 -2.70 13.62
CA LYS A 129 -4.76 -3.80 13.86
C LYS A 129 -3.32 -3.34 13.66
N VAL A 130 -3.08 -2.53 12.64
CA VAL A 130 -1.76 -1.96 12.39
C VAL A 130 -1.34 -1.06 13.55
N GLU A 131 -2.23 -0.18 13.99
CA GLU A 131 -1.94 0.72 15.10
C GLU A 131 -1.56 -0.05 16.36
N ARG A 132 -2.34 -1.07 16.70
CA ARG A 132 -2.06 -1.89 17.89
C ARG A 132 -0.77 -2.69 17.76
N SER A 133 -0.52 -3.23 16.59
CA SER A 133 0.62 -4.10 16.36
C SER A 133 1.94 -3.33 16.30
N LEU A 134 1.94 -2.18 15.66
CA LEU A 134 3.15 -1.40 15.45
C LEU A 134 3.40 -0.36 16.54
N GLY A 135 2.35 0.04 17.26
CA GLY A 135 2.49 1.01 18.34
C GLY A 135 2.78 2.43 17.87
N VAL A 136 2.43 2.77 16.64
CA VAL A 136 2.62 4.11 16.08
C VAL A 136 1.30 4.64 15.55
N PRO A 137 1.14 5.99 15.44
CA PRO A 137 -0.10 6.55 14.91
C PRO A 137 -0.39 6.09 13.50
N VAL A 138 -1.65 5.85 13.22
CA VAL A 138 -2.12 5.42 11.89
C VAL A 138 -3.07 6.46 11.32
N VAL A 139 -2.81 6.89 10.09
CA VAL A 139 -3.70 7.72 9.31
C VAL A 139 -4.39 6.81 8.28
N HIS A 140 -5.70 6.76 8.31
CA HIS A 140 -6.47 5.94 7.39
C HIS A 140 -7.03 6.82 6.28
N LEU A 141 -6.62 6.54 5.04
CA LEU A 141 -7.12 7.24 3.85
C LEU A 141 -8.02 6.30 3.06
N VAL A 142 -9.16 6.83 2.64
CA VAL A 142 -10.11 6.07 1.82
C VAL A 142 -10.12 6.69 0.43
N GLU A 143 -9.78 5.89 -0.58
CA GLU A 143 -9.79 6.30 -1.98
C GLU A 143 -10.96 5.64 -2.69
N GLU A 144 -11.65 6.38 -3.53
CA GLU A 144 -12.78 5.84 -4.28
C GLU A 144 -12.31 5.15 -5.55
N PRO A 145 -12.92 3.98 -5.89
CA PRO A 145 -12.60 3.29 -7.15
C PRO A 145 -12.93 4.18 -8.35
N GLY A 146 -12.10 4.09 -9.38
CA GLY A 146 -12.36 4.80 -10.62
C GLY A 146 -11.95 6.25 -10.65
N LYS A 147 -11.53 6.82 -9.52
CA LYS A 147 -10.98 8.19 -9.47
C LYS A 147 -9.47 8.21 -9.48
N VAL A 148 -8.86 7.08 -9.62
CA VAL A 148 -7.41 6.96 -9.72
C VAL A 148 -7.06 7.20 -11.17
N ALA A 149 -6.51 8.33 -11.44
CA ALA A 149 -6.11 8.68 -12.81
C ALA A 149 -4.80 7.97 -13.18
#